data_e9d2448ea02e81b28a0cb727e24186d7
#
_entry.id   e9d2448ea02e81b28a0cb727e24186d7
#
_cell.length_a   1.000
_cell.length_b   1.000
_cell.length_c   1.000
_cell.angle_alpha   90.00
_cell.angle_beta   90.00
_cell.angle_gamma   90.00
#
_symmetry.space_group_name_H-M   'P 1'
#
loop_
_entity.id
_entity.type
_entity.pdbx_description
1 polymer ?
#
loop_
_entity_poly.entity_id
_entity_poly.type
_entity_poly.pdbx_seq_one_letter_code
_entity_poly.pdbx_strand_id
1 'polypeptide(L)'
;MDDILSQGGDRDPSRWPRRLALLGAPVLVAVASIAYISLAHHAHSTAAVRPSSASVSAAPGSVSLIAPGPPSGSDGIDGPTLPWAGSLRLPVAGPQPTWFAPATGRSEPIGGLPADSAGYQFTRVDGGWAVQASPGGMTACDVCDRPSLPVWFLADGSRSVTRVGTANLVNPAAAAGAVWLTSEPAVAATVPMTAQEVSLAGVPRGAPVRLPRGYLIYQATDRGLLLAPVSGQPGTTADELWDPANSRTVRMFDDVVAASPAEIAWTPPCAATCQVRLLDLATGKTTAVELPAGSSATSGAFSPDGKLLALEVSLGDGGAMELEVASVSSGRLTAVPGTLVGSNAHVEFGWPTSGDSLIAEFIFATQVQLASWHPGASRLAVGAVRSAQDLASLVVG
;
A
#
# COMPACT_ATOMS: atom_id res chain seq x y z
N MET A 1 -28.13 -44.95 -31.16
CA MET A 1 -29.25 -44.93 -30.24
C MET A 1 -28.88 -43.90 -29.23
N ASP A 2 -29.12 -42.77 -29.63
CA ASP A 2 -30.08 -41.65 -29.45
C ASP A 2 -29.64 -40.77 -28.32
N ASP A 3 -29.06 -39.67 -28.72
CA ASP A 3 -29.58 -38.28 -28.67
C ASP A 3 -30.05 -37.82 -27.30
N ILE A 4 -29.24 -36.98 -26.67
CA ILE A 4 -29.71 -35.78 -25.92
C ILE A 4 -28.63 -34.68 -26.13
N LEU A 5 -28.72 -33.98 -27.22
CA LEU A 5 -28.18 -32.65 -27.41
C LEU A 5 -29.33 -31.64 -27.35
N SER A 6 -29.04 -30.47 -26.85
CA SER A 6 -29.80 -29.22 -26.95
C SER A 6 -30.61 -28.83 -25.73
N GLN A 7 -30.03 -27.92 -24.95
CA GLN A 7 -30.73 -26.68 -24.60
C GLN A 7 -29.66 -25.59 -24.35
N GLY A 8 -29.40 -24.86 -25.41
CA GLY A 8 -28.71 -23.58 -25.36
C GLY A 8 -29.64 -22.54 -24.73
N GLY A 9 -29.22 -21.93 -23.66
CA GLY A 9 -29.84 -20.74 -23.09
C GLY A 9 -29.00 -19.53 -23.41
N ASP A 10 -29.41 -18.79 -24.44
CA ASP A 10 -28.94 -17.44 -24.74
C ASP A 10 -29.10 -16.54 -23.53
N ARG A 11 -28.01 -16.07 -22.95
CA ARG A 11 -27.99 -14.96 -22.01
C ARG A 11 -27.49 -13.72 -22.72
N ASP A 12 -28.44 -12.85 -23.04
CA ASP A 12 -28.26 -11.51 -23.60
C ASP A 12 -27.42 -10.62 -22.65
N PRO A 13 -26.24 -10.11 -23.09
CA PRO A 13 -25.34 -9.27 -22.26
C PRO A 13 -25.73 -7.78 -22.24
N SER A 14 -26.93 -7.39 -22.64
CA SER A 14 -27.25 -5.97 -22.90
C SER A 14 -28.01 -5.23 -21.81
N ARG A 15 -27.90 -5.60 -20.52
CA ARG A 15 -28.56 -4.84 -19.44
C ARG A 15 -27.61 -4.39 -18.32
N TRP A 16 -26.72 -3.48 -18.65
CA TRP A 16 -26.06 -2.65 -17.63
C TRP A 16 -26.65 -1.23 -17.67
N PRO A 17 -27.07 -0.63 -16.55
CA PRO A 17 -27.64 0.69 -16.55
C PRO A 17 -26.57 1.76 -16.80
N ARG A 18 -26.69 2.42 -17.95
CA ARG A 18 -25.97 3.65 -18.28
C ARG A 18 -26.48 4.78 -17.38
N ARG A 19 -25.85 5.00 -16.24
CA ARG A 19 -25.93 6.29 -15.50
C ARG A 19 -24.72 6.37 -14.57
N LEU A 20 -23.69 7.09 -15.00
CA LEU A 20 -22.78 7.96 -14.26
C LEU A 20 -21.68 8.40 -15.23
N ALA A 21 -22.03 9.36 -16.05
CA ALA A 21 -21.06 10.16 -16.77
C ALA A 21 -21.27 11.61 -16.34
N LEU A 22 -20.16 12.31 -16.18
CA LEU A 22 -20.03 13.75 -15.91
C LEU A 22 -19.98 14.13 -14.42
N LEU A 23 -18.73 14.26 -13.90
CA LEU A 23 -18.18 15.47 -13.34
C LEU A 23 -16.79 15.19 -12.74
N GLY A 24 -15.75 15.86 -13.24
CA GLY A 24 -14.51 16.13 -12.52
C GLY A 24 -13.33 15.21 -12.80
N ALA A 25 -12.59 15.47 -13.82
CA ALA A 25 -11.14 15.16 -13.90
C ALA A 25 -10.37 16.47 -13.59
N PRO A 26 -9.15 16.45 -13.09
CA PRO A 26 -8.08 15.44 -13.13
C PRO A 26 -7.24 15.32 -11.81
N VAL A 27 -7.74 14.77 -10.76
CA VAL A 27 -6.98 14.59 -9.48
C VAL A 27 -6.70 13.11 -9.19
N LEU A 28 -7.20 12.18 -9.99
CA LEU A 28 -7.25 10.74 -9.69
C LEU A 28 -6.06 9.89 -10.18
N VAL A 29 -4.96 10.47 -10.67
CA VAL A 29 -3.93 9.69 -11.36
C VAL A 29 -2.80 9.19 -10.43
N ALA A 30 -2.52 9.87 -9.32
CA ALA A 30 -1.46 9.46 -8.40
C ALA A 30 -1.94 8.46 -7.33
N VAL A 31 -3.20 8.51 -6.96
CA VAL A 31 -3.81 7.63 -5.93
C VAL A 31 -4.10 6.21 -6.47
N ALA A 32 -4.17 6.04 -7.79
CA ALA A 32 -4.64 4.80 -8.39
C ALA A 32 -3.67 3.60 -8.25
N SER A 33 -2.39 3.80 -8.02
CA SER A 33 -1.43 2.69 -8.04
C SER A 33 -1.23 2.05 -6.65
N ILE A 34 -1.28 2.82 -5.58
CA ILE A 34 -1.23 2.28 -4.19
C ILE A 34 -2.64 1.85 -3.77
N ALA A 35 -3.66 2.63 -4.10
CA ALA A 35 -5.06 2.23 -3.93
C ALA A 35 -5.41 0.95 -4.72
N TYR A 36 -4.70 0.64 -5.80
CA TYR A 36 -4.92 -0.59 -6.56
C TYR A 36 -4.52 -1.84 -5.77
N ILE A 37 -3.40 -1.83 -5.05
CA ILE A 37 -3.01 -2.95 -4.19
C ILE A 37 -3.98 -3.06 -3.01
N SER A 38 -4.38 -1.95 -2.39
CA SER A 38 -5.35 -1.93 -1.28
C SER A 38 -6.77 -2.30 -1.74
N LEU A 39 -7.25 -1.84 -2.91
CA LEU A 39 -8.57 -2.20 -3.46
C LEU A 39 -8.62 -3.66 -3.93
N ALA A 40 -7.52 -4.23 -4.42
CA ALA A 40 -7.44 -5.64 -4.74
C ALA A 40 -7.65 -6.50 -3.49
N HIS A 41 -7.14 -6.07 -2.35
CA HIS A 41 -7.32 -6.75 -1.06
C HIS A 41 -8.75 -6.62 -0.51
N HIS A 42 -9.42 -5.49 -0.72
CA HIS A 42 -10.81 -5.28 -0.25
C HIS A 42 -11.87 -6.07 -1.03
N ALA A 43 -11.62 -6.42 -2.29
CA ALA A 43 -12.60 -7.17 -3.10
C ALA A 43 -12.83 -8.62 -2.62
N HIS A 44 -11.94 -9.19 -1.82
CA HIS A 44 -12.06 -10.54 -1.30
C HIS A 44 -12.85 -10.66 0.01
N SER A 45 -13.09 -9.54 0.72
CA SER A 45 -13.74 -9.56 2.06
C SER A 45 -15.26 -9.50 2.03
N THR A 46 -15.92 -9.37 0.89
CA THR A 46 -17.39 -9.29 0.80
C THR A 46 -18.07 -10.60 0.45
N ALA A 47 -17.62 -11.73 0.95
CA ALA A 47 -18.40 -12.97 0.93
C ALA A 47 -19.55 -12.87 1.95
N ALA A 48 -20.75 -12.79 1.43
CA ALA A 48 -22.02 -12.56 2.12
C ALA A 48 -22.21 -13.35 3.42
N VAL A 49 -22.20 -12.66 4.55
CA VAL A 49 -22.77 -13.16 5.80
C VAL A 49 -24.29 -12.87 5.77
N ARG A 50 -25.10 -13.91 5.65
CA ARG A 50 -26.56 -13.83 5.88
C ARG A 50 -26.80 -13.50 7.36
N PRO A 51 -27.64 -12.52 7.70
CA PRO A 51 -28.00 -12.26 9.08
C PRO A 51 -28.90 -13.41 9.59
N SER A 52 -28.41 -14.11 10.59
CA SER A 52 -29.24 -15.01 11.41
C SER A 52 -29.77 -14.20 12.59
N SER A 53 -31.06 -13.93 12.59
CA SER A 53 -31.75 -13.24 13.67
C SER A 53 -31.90 -14.17 14.87
N ALA A 54 -31.05 -13.98 15.89
CA ALA A 54 -31.24 -14.53 17.22
C ALA A 54 -31.45 -13.37 18.20
N SER A 55 -32.67 -13.26 18.72
CA SER A 55 -33.04 -12.34 19.78
C SER A 55 -32.42 -12.82 21.11
N VAL A 56 -31.51 -12.01 21.67
CA VAL A 56 -30.98 -12.20 23.02
C VAL A 56 -31.57 -11.13 23.94
N SER A 57 -32.22 -11.63 24.97
CA SER A 57 -32.83 -10.87 26.05
C SER A 57 -31.81 -10.12 26.88
N ALA A 58 -32.00 -8.82 27.05
CA ALA A 58 -31.11 -7.93 27.77
C ALA A 58 -31.19 -8.13 29.28
N ALA A 59 -30.05 -8.31 29.95
CA ALA A 59 -29.90 -8.17 31.39
C ALA A 59 -29.55 -6.67 31.72
N PRO A 60 -30.10 -6.11 32.83
CA PRO A 60 -29.87 -4.73 33.17
C PRO A 60 -28.55 -4.58 33.95
N GLY A 61 -27.69 -3.68 33.49
CA GLY A 61 -26.50 -3.27 34.24
C GLY A 61 -25.24 -2.96 33.41
N SER A 62 -25.37 -2.49 32.18
CA SER A 62 -24.21 -2.04 31.43
C SER A 62 -24.05 -0.51 31.62
N VAL A 63 -22.97 -0.11 32.28
CA VAL A 63 -22.48 1.26 32.21
C VAL A 63 -22.07 1.51 30.77
N SER A 64 -22.86 2.32 30.06
CA SER A 64 -22.55 2.77 28.71
C SER A 64 -21.32 3.65 28.79
N LEU A 65 -20.15 3.09 28.45
CA LEU A 65 -19.04 3.91 28.00
C LEU A 65 -19.54 4.58 26.70
N ILE A 66 -19.91 5.84 26.82
CA ILE A 66 -20.14 6.70 25.65
C ILE A 66 -18.79 6.75 24.95
N ALA A 67 -18.63 5.97 23.90
CA ALA A 67 -17.55 6.20 22.95
C ALA A 67 -17.66 7.67 22.52
N PRO A 68 -16.58 8.46 22.58
CA PRO A 68 -16.61 9.81 22.03
C PRO A 68 -17.08 9.65 20.59
N GLY A 69 -18.19 10.29 20.26
CA GLY A 69 -18.73 10.32 18.91
C GLY A 69 -17.64 10.85 17.98
N PRO A 70 -17.61 10.44 16.71
CA PRO A 70 -16.63 10.92 15.74
C PRO A 70 -16.67 12.46 15.81
N PRO A 71 -15.49 13.12 15.83
CA PRO A 71 -15.42 14.57 15.91
C PRO A 71 -16.22 15.16 14.76
N SER A 72 -17.27 15.88 15.08
CA SER A 72 -18.14 16.51 14.11
C SER A 72 -17.36 17.64 13.44
N GLY A 73 -16.87 17.41 12.22
CA GLY A 73 -16.57 18.49 11.28
C GLY A 73 -15.24 19.22 11.41
N SER A 74 -14.18 18.65 11.98
CA SER A 74 -12.83 19.17 11.75
C SER A 74 -12.15 18.41 10.61
N ASP A 75 -11.88 19.10 9.49
CA ASP A 75 -11.12 18.56 8.37
C ASP A 75 -9.62 18.46 8.74
N GLY A 76 -9.28 17.83 9.86
CA GLY A 76 -7.89 17.71 10.33
C GLY A 76 -7.76 16.92 11.63
N ILE A 77 -6.53 16.55 11.95
CA ILE A 77 -6.13 15.85 13.17
C ILE A 77 -5.67 16.87 14.20
N ASP A 78 -6.14 16.74 15.42
CA ASP A 78 -5.75 17.60 16.52
C ASP A 78 -4.42 17.12 17.15
N GLY A 79 -3.50 18.05 17.31
CA GLY A 79 -2.23 17.78 17.96
C GLY A 79 -1.35 19.04 18.05
N PRO A 80 -0.31 19.02 18.88
CA PRO A 80 0.63 20.12 18.95
C PRO A 80 1.43 20.22 17.64
N THR A 81 1.57 21.42 17.12
CA THR A 81 2.55 21.68 16.06
C THR A 81 3.95 21.56 16.65
N LEU A 82 4.64 20.46 16.41
CA LEU A 82 6.00 20.23 16.83
C LEU A 82 6.97 20.43 15.66
N PRO A 83 8.22 20.83 15.94
CA PRO A 83 9.20 20.99 14.90
C PRO A 83 9.52 19.63 14.25
N TRP A 84 9.47 19.59 12.94
CA TRP A 84 9.90 18.45 12.15
C TRP A 84 11.43 18.33 12.15
N ALA A 85 11.94 17.11 11.98
CA ALA A 85 13.36 16.92 11.74
C ALA A 85 13.80 17.76 10.53
N GLY A 86 14.79 18.65 10.71
CA GLY A 86 15.19 19.60 9.66
C GLY A 86 15.76 18.94 8.40
N SER A 87 16.20 17.68 8.50
CA SER A 87 16.71 16.87 7.39
C SER A 87 15.64 16.12 6.61
N LEU A 88 14.41 16.00 7.14
CA LEU A 88 13.36 15.25 6.46
C LEU A 88 12.99 15.91 5.14
N ARG A 89 13.00 15.13 4.08
CA ARG A 89 12.56 15.48 2.73
C ARG A 89 11.68 14.37 2.21
N LEU A 90 10.49 14.72 1.74
CA LEU A 90 9.52 13.80 1.16
C LEU A 90 9.30 14.16 -0.30
N PRO A 91 9.31 13.21 -1.23
CA PRO A 91 9.03 13.51 -2.62
C PRO A 91 7.54 13.79 -2.80
N VAL A 92 7.23 14.79 -3.59
CA VAL A 92 5.89 15.11 -4.06
C VAL A 92 5.83 14.74 -5.53
N ALA A 93 5.01 13.75 -5.85
CA ALA A 93 4.75 13.35 -7.23
C ALA A 93 3.91 14.42 -7.94
N GLY A 94 3.97 14.44 -9.27
CA GLY A 94 3.24 15.42 -10.09
C GLY A 94 3.96 15.64 -11.40
N PRO A 95 3.47 16.52 -12.28
CA PRO A 95 4.13 16.83 -13.55
C PRO A 95 5.53 17.43 -13.39
N GLN A 96 5.74 18.14 -12.28
CA GLN A 96 7.04 18.69 -11.87
C GLN A 96 7.34 18.24 -10.44
N PRO A 97 7.96 17.08 -10.26
CA PRO A 97 8.16 16.51 -8.94
C PRO A 97 9.14 17.36 -8.13
N THR A 98 8.88 17.44 -6.83
CA THR A 98 9.65 18.26 -5.90
C THR A 98 9.99 17.49 -4.64
N TRP A 99 11.05 17.90 -3.95
CA TRP A 99 11.28 17.58 -2.56
C TRP A 99 10.51 18.56 -1.68
N PHE A 100 9.68 18.07 -0.82
CA PHE A 100 9.01 18.85 0.22
C PHE A 100 9.75 18.71 1.55
N ALA A 101 10.04 19.83 2.19
CA ALA A 101 10.66 19.90 3.52
C ALA A 101 9.61 20.28 4.57
N PRO A 102 9.05 19.35 5.35
CA PRO A 102 8.00 19.65 6.33
C PRO A 102 8.40 20.70 7.36
N ALA A 103 9.67 20.69 7.80
CA ALA A 103 10.20 21.65 8.79
C ALA A 103 10.13 23.10 8.35
N THR A 104 10.22 23.38 7.06
CA THR A 104 10.24 24.75 6.50
C THR A 104 9.04 25.06 5.62
N GLY A 105 8.28 24.04 5.25
CA GLY A 105 7.19 24.13 4.28
C GLY A 105 7.63 24.47 2.86
N ARG A 106 8.91 24.30 2.53
CA ARG A 106 9.46 24.62 1.21
C ARG A 106 9.51 23.40 0.31
N SER A 107 9.29 23.65 -0.99
CA SER A 107 9.48 22.66 -2.03
C SER A 107 10.66 23.04 -2.91
N GLU A 108 11.45 22.05 -3.32
CA GLU A 108 12.60 22.20 -4.22
C GLU A 108 12.46 21.24 -5.41
N PRO A 109 12.66 21.70 -6.66
CA PRO A 109 12.46 20.84 -7.82
C PRO A 109 13.49 19.72 -7.89
N ILE A 110 13.03 18.55 -8.36
CA ILE A 110 13.87 17.40 -8.70
C ILE A 110 14.23 17.54 -10.19
N GLY A 111 15.52 17.65 -10.48
CA GLY A 111 16.03 17.82 -11.84
C GLY A 111 16.34 16.52 -12.56
N GLY A 112 16.45 16.59 -13.90
CA GLY A 112 16.87 15.45 -14.74
C GLY A 112 15.73 14.50 -15.13
N LEU A 113 14.50 14.78 -14.72
CA LEU A 113 13.30 14.06 -15.17
C LEU A 113 12.70 14.76 -16.42
N PRO A 114 12.13 14.01 -17.38
CA PRO A 114 11.45 14.58 -18.53
C PRO A 114 10.29 15.51 -18.13
N ALA A 115 10.19 16.67 -18.77
CA ALA A 115 9.15 17.65 -18.47
C ALA A 115 7.78 17.34 -19.08
N ASP A 116 7.71 16.37 -19.96
CA ASP A 116 6.54 15.98 -20.74
C ASP A 116 5.73 14.81 -20.11
N SER A 117 6.13 14.38 -18.92
CA SER A 117 5.38 13.37 -18.17
C SER A 117 4.13 13.98 -17.52
N ALA A 118 3.03 13.23 -17.51
CA ALA A 118 1.82 13.62 -16.80
C ALA A 118 1.97 13.57 -15.28
N GLY A 119 2.94 12.81 -14.79
CA GLY A 119 3.28 12.66 -13.38
C GLY A 119 4.41 11.67 -13.18
N TYR A 120 4.74 11.43 -11.94
CA TYR A 120 5.77 10.49 -11.54
C TYR A 120 5.29 9.65 -10.36
N GLN A 121 5.64 8.38 -10.37
CA GLN A 121 5.45 7.46 -9.27
C GLN A 121 6.79 7.25 -8.57
N PHE A 122 6.78 7.26 -7.24
CA PHE A 122 7.94 7.03 -6.41
C PHE A 122 7.76 5.73 -5.63
N THR A 123 8.77 4.89 -5.67
CA THR A 123 8.84 3.65 -4.88
C THR A 123 10.05 3.73 -3.98
N ARG A 124 9.85 3.57 -2.68
CA ARG A 124 10.95 3.59 -1.71
C ARG A 124 11.90 2.43 -1.97
N VAL A 125 13.21 2.72 -2.00
CA VAL A 125 14.27 1.73 -2.16
C VAL A 125 15.42 2.09 -1.22
N ASP A 126 16.40 1.20 -1.09
CA ASP A 126 17.58 1.48 -0.26
C ASP A 126 18.32 2.74 -0.73
N GLY A 127 18.52 3.68 0.20
CA GLY A 127 19.23 4.94 -0.01
C GLY A 127 18.51 5.97 -0.88
N GLY A 128 17.22 5.78 -1.23
CA GLY A 128 16.49 6.74 -2.06
C GLY A 128 15.17 6.22 -2.61
N TRP A 129 14.88 6.61 -3.85
CA TRP A 129 13.61 6.35 -4.52
C TRP A 129 13.84 5.88 -5.95
N ALA A 130 13.16 4.82 -6.34
CA ALA A 130 12.96 4.53 -7.74
C ALA A 130 11.82 5.41 -8.25
N VAL A 131 12.07 6.14 -9.33
CA VAL A 131 11.14 7.11 -9.91
C VAL A 131 10.75 6.61 -11.30
N GLN A 132 9.46 6.47 -11.54
CA GLN A 132 8.92 6.05 -12.83
C GLN A 132 7.99 7.13 -13.39
N ALA A 133 8.11 7.46 -14.67
CA ALA A 133 7.17 8.36 -15.33
C ALA A 133 5.78 7.72 -15.38
N SER A 134 4.73 8.53 -15.16
CA SER A 134 3.35 8.13 -15.38
C SER A 134 2.89 8.63 -16.74
N PRO A 135 2.38 7.76 -17.62
CA PRO A 135 1.87 8.22 -18.91
C PRO A 135 0.58 9.05 -18.70
N GLY A 136 0.54 10.21 -19.32
CA GLY A 136 -0.66 11.03 -19.33
C GLY A 136 -1.81 10.34 -20.06
N GLY A 137 -3.01 10.52 -19.53
CA GLY A 137 -4.24 10.06 -20.21
C GLY A 137 -4.53 8.57 -20.11
N MET A 138 -3.87 7.83 -19.23
CA MET A 138 -4.31 6.47 -18.89
C MET A 138 -5.67 6.55 -18.19
N THR A 139 -6.72 6.22 -18.92
CA THR A 139 -7.98 5.78 -18.31
C THR A 139 -7.66 4.57 -17.45
N ALA A 140 -8.24 4.50 -16.26
CA ALA A 140 -8.10 3.36 -15.35
C ALA A 140 -8.66 2.09 -16.01
N CYS A 141 -7.86 1.48 -16.85
CA CYS A 141 -8.13 0.21 -17.46
C CYS A 141 -7.14 -0.79 -16.87
N ASP A 142 -7.63 -1.59 -15.92
CA ASP A 142 -6.82 -2.55 -15.17
C ASP A 142 -6.25 -3.69 -16.02
N VAL A 143 -6.67 -3.77 -17.27
CA VAL A 143 -6.33 -4.86 -18.22
C VAL A 143 -5.65 -4.31 -19.49
N CYS A 144 -5.39 -3.01 -19.56
CA CYS A 144 -4.76 -2.41 -20.73
C CYS A 144 -3.25 -2.55 -20.71
N ASP A 145 -2.67 -2.70 -21.88
CA ASP A 145 -1.21 -2.72 -22.08
C ASP A 145 -0.56 -1.49 -21.43
N ARG A 146 0.12 -1.70 -20.32
CA ARG A 146 0.93 -0.65 -19.72
C ARG A 146 2.22 -0.52 -20.52
N PRO A 147 2.54 0.66 -21.03
CA PRO A 147 3.81 0.83 -21.71
C PRO A 147 4.95 0.65 -20.72
N SER A 148 6.03 0.07 -21.18
CA SER A 148 7.28 0.04 -20.43
C SER A 148 7.85 1.45 -20.35
N LEU A 149 7.97 1.99 -19.16
CA LEU A 149 8.34 3.38 -18.90
C LEU A 149 9.76 3.48 -18.34
N PRO A 150 10.45 4.58 -18.61
CA PRO A 150 11.76 4.82 -18.02
C PRO A 150 11.69 4.85 -16.48
N VAL A 151 12.73 4.29 -15.87
CA VAL A 151 12.93 4.26 -14.41
C VAL A 151 14.23 4.94 -14.07
N TRP A 152 14.19 5.79 -13.08
CA TRP A 152 15.37 6.50 -12.55
C TRP A 152 15.54 6.20 -11.06
N PHE A 153 16.74 6.37 -10.56
CA PHE A 153 17.05 6.41 -9.13
C PHE A 153 17.31 7.84 -8.69
N LEU A 154 16.66 8.25 -7.61
CA LEU A 154 16.82 9.51 -6.92
C LEU A 154 17.34 9.22 -5.51
N ALA A 155 18.63 9.49 -5.26
CA ALA A 155 19.18 9.32 -3.91
C ALA A 155 18.56 10.32 -2.93
N ASP A 156 18.45 9.93 -1.66
CA ASP A 156 17.93 10.80 -0.60
C ASP A 156 18.64 12.14 -0.57
N GLY A 157 17.86 13.23 -0.64
CA GLY A 157 18.37 14.60 -0.66
C GLY A 157 19.07 15.02 -1.95
N SER A 158 19.19 14.14 -2.95
CA SER A 158 19.73 14.50 -4.26
C SER A 158 18.75 15.38 -5.05
N ARG A 159 19.27 16.25 -5.90
CA ARG A 159 18.47 17.04 -6.84
C ARG A 159 18.49 16.49 -8.27
N SER A 160 19.19 15.41 -8.51
CA SER A 160 19.33 14.80 -9.82
C SER A 160 19.10 13.29 -9.76
N VAL A 161 18.62 12.75 -10.86
CA VAL A 161 18.31 11.33 -11.01
C VAL A 161 19.34 10.62 -11.89
N THR A 162 19.52 9.33 -11.67
CA THR A 162 20.31 8.43 -12.52
C THR A 162 19.38 7.43 -13.18
N ARG A 163 19.52 7.21 -14.49
CA ARG A 163 18.70 6.23 -15.20
C ARG A 163 19.05 4.82 -14.77
N VAL A 164 18.02 4.03 -14.42
CA VAL A 164 18.15 2.62 -14.01
C VAL A 164 17.73 1.66 -15.13
N GLY A 165 16.66 1.98 -15.85
CA GLY A 165 16.16 1.07 -16.87
C GLY A 165 14.80 1.48 -17.43
N THR A 166 14.02 0.48 -17.80
CA THR A 166 12.67 0.63 -18.31
C THR A 166 11.83 -0.53 -17.78
N ALA A 167 10.63 -0.26 -17.29
CA ALA A 167 9.74 -1.27 -16.72
C ALA A 167 8.26 -0.85 -16.79
N ASN A 168 7.37 -1.80 -16.59
CA ASN A 168 5.95 -1.54 -16.33
C ASN A 168 5.71 -1.34 -14.83
N LEU A 169 6.44 -2.09 -13.99
CA LEU A 169 6.38 -1.99 -12.53
C LEU A 169 7.80 -2.00 -11.94
N VAL A 170 7.96 -1.32 -10.81
CA VAL A 170 9.21 -1.25 -10.07
C VAL A 170 8.94 -1.67 -8.63
N ASN A 171 9.72 -2.61 -8.12
CA ASN A 171 9.64 -3.06 -6.74
C ASN A 171 11.02 -3.00 -6.07
N PRO A 172 11.11 -2.70 -4.76
CA PRO A 172 12.37 -2.75 -4.05
C PRO A 172 12.93 -4.17 -4.06
N ALA A 173 14.26 -4.30 -4.18
CA ALA A 173 14.94 -5.59 -4.00
C ALA A 173 15.25 -5.82 -2.52
N ALA A 174 15.38 -7.08 -2.11
CA ALA A 174 15.89 -7.43 -0.78
C ALA A 174 17.38 -7.06 -0.65
N ALA A 175 18.12 -7.22 -1.75
CA ALA A 175 19.53 -6.82 -1.79
C ALA A 175 19.67 -5.30 -1.84
N ALA A 176 20.51 -4.76 -0.97
CA ALA A 176 20.81 -3.33 -0.94
C ALA A 176 21.29 -2.81 -2.30
N GLY A 177 20.86 -1.59 -2.66
CA GLY A 177 21.27 -0.92 -3.88
C GLY A 177 20.75 -1.57 -5.17
N ALA A 178 19.57 -2.24 -5.11
CA ALA A 178 18.94 -2.87 -6.25
C ALA A 178 17.41 -2.66 -6.28
N VAL A 179 16.83 -2.92 -7.45
CA VAL A 179 15.38 -2.94 -7.69
C VAL A 179 15.02 -4.07 -8.62
N TRP A 180 13.79 -4.54 -8.53
CA TRP A 180 13.18 -5.41 -9.52
C TRP A 180 12.43 -4.56 -10.56
N LEU A 181 12.77 -4.75 -11.81
CA LEU A 181 12.08 -4.18 -12.96
C LEU A 181 11.22 -5.27 -13.60
N THR A 182 9.90 -5.12 -13.58
CA THR A 182 8.98 -6.07 -14.18
C THR A 182 8.52 -5.54 -15.53
N SER A 183 8.68 -6.36 -16.55
CA SER A 183 8.18 -6.12 -17.90
C SER A 183 6.94 -6.97 -18.15
N GLU A 184 5.86 -6.31 -18.53
CA GLU A 184 4.59 -6.91 -18.86
C GLU A 184 4.48 -7.06 -20.37
N PRO A 185 4.16 -8.24 -20.90
CA PRO A 185 3.87 -8.38 -22.32
C PRO A 185 2.53 -7.70 -22.65
N ALA A 186 2.39 -7.25 -23.90
CA ALA A 186 1.23 -6.49 -24.40
C ALA A 186 -0.16 -7.14 -24.15
N VAL A 187 -0.21 -8.39 -23.68
CA VAL A 187 -1.44 -9.12 -23.32
C VAL A 187 -1.23 -9.76 -21.94
N ALA A 188 -1.16 -8.94 -20.94
CA ALA A 188 -0.77 -9.30 -19.56
C ALA A 188 -1.56 -10.47 -18.93
N ALA A 189 -2.84 -10.60 -19.24
CA ALA A 189 -3.68 -11.65 -18.66
C ALA A 189 -3.33 -13.07 -19.11
N THR A 190 -2.61 -13.24 -20.23
CA THR A 190 -2.36 -14.55 -20.83
C THR A 190 -0.91 -14.99 -20.83
N VAL A 191 0.03 -14.06 -20.64
CA VAL A 191 1.47 -14.32 -20.71
C VAL A 191 2.12 -13.99 -19.37
N PRO A 192 2.97 -14.86 -18.82
CA PRO A 192 3.72 -14.56 -17.59
C PRO A 192 4.61 -13.32 -17.75
N MET A 193 4.64 -12.47 -16.73
CA MET A 193 5.56 -11.34 -16.69
C MET A 193 7.00 -11.79 -16.54
N THR A 194 7.92 -10.95 -16.98
CA THR A 194 9.35 -11.15 -16.78
C THR A 194 9.86 -10.08 -15.84
N ALA A 195 10.58 -10.48 -14.80
CA ALA A 195 11.20 -9.58 -13.84
C ALA A 195 12.72 -9.73 -13.87
N GLN A 196 13.43 -8.60 -13.78
CA GLN A 196 14.88 -8.53 -13.76
C GLN A 196 15.34 -7.72 -12.56
N GLU A 197 16.17 -8.31 -11.71
CA GLU A 197 16.88 -7.53 -10.70
C GLU A 197 17.98 -6.71 -11.35
N VAL A 198 18.02 -5.42 -11.04
CA VAL A 198 19.05 -4.48 -11.52
C VAL A 198 19.59 -3.65 -10.37
N SER A 199 20.87 -3.28 -10.45
CA SER A 199 21.43 -2.29 -9.51
C SER A 199 20.82 -0.90 -9.74
N LEU A 200 20.91 -0.01 -8.76
CA LEU A 200 20.49 1.40 -8.91
C LEU A 200 21.30 2.16 -9.96
N ALA A 201 22.41 1.59 -10.45
CA ALA A 201 23.17 2.08 -11.61
C ALA A 201 22.70 1.48 -12.95
N GLY A 202 21.63 0.67 -12.95
CA GLY A 202 21.07 0.05 -14.16
C GLY A 202 21.80 -1.21 -14.65
N VAL A 203 22.66 -1.81 -13.84
CA VAL A 203 23.38 -3.05 -14.20
C VAL A 203 22.55 -4.26 -13.78
N PRO A 204 22.19 -5.18 -14.72
CA PRO A 204 21.47 -6.41 -14.39
C PRO A 204 22.21 -7.27 -13.36
N ARG A 205 21.48 -7.83 -12.41
CA ARG A 205 21.95 -8.80 -11.43
C ARG A 205 21.28 -10.15 -11.70
N GLY A 206 22.04 -11.13 -12.11
CA GLY A 206 21.54 -12.45 -12.47
C GLY A 206 20.75 -12.48 -13.80
N ALA A 207 20.07 -13.57 -14.06
CA ALA A 207 19.21 -13.76 -15.21
C ALA A 207 17.79 -13.24 -14.93
N PRO A 208 17.04 -12.78 -15.96
CA PRO A 208 15.63 -12.46 -15.78
C PRO A 208 14.84 -13.70 -15.38
N VAL A 209 13.86 -13.51 -14.51
CA VAL A 209 12.96 -14.56 -14.02
C VAL A 209 11.56 -14.40 -14.62
N ARG A 210 10.91 -15.51 -14.88
CA ARG A 210 9.54 -15.54 -15.39
C ARG A 210 8.59 -15.76 -14.21
N LEU A 211 7.77 -14.78 -13.90
CA LEU A 211 6.81 -14.86 -12.79
C LEU A 211 5.71 -15.88 -13.09
N PRO A 212 5.12 -16.51 -12.08
CA PRO A 212 3.91 -17.28 -12.25
C PRO A 212 2.79 -16.45 -12.89
N ARG A 213 1.97 -17.09 -13.70
CA ARG A 213 0.87 -16.41 -14.37
C ARG A 213 -0.15 -15.86 -13.37
N GLY A 214 -0.55 -14.60 -13.54
CA GLY A 214 -1.54 -13.94 -12.70
C GLY A 214 -0.98 -13.39 -11.40
N TYR A 215 0.34 -13.27 -11.29
CA TYR A 215 1.00 -12.71 -10.12
C TYR A 215 1.89 -11.52 -10.45
N LEU A 216 1.95 -10.58 -9.52
CA LEU A 216 2.86 -9.43 -9.48
C LEU A 216 3.83 -9.59 -8.32
N ILE A 217 5.02 -8.98 -8.42
CA ILE A 217 5.89 -8.82 -7.25
C ILE A 217 5.22 -7.81 -6.32
N TYR A 218 4.93 -8.22 -5.08
CA TYR A 218 4.54 -7.33 -3.99
C TYR A 218 5.79 -6.79 -3.29
N GLN A 219 6.69 -7.70 -2.89
CA GLN A 219 7.94 -7.38 -2.19
C GLN A 219 9.01 -8.44 -2.46
N ALA A 220 10.26 -8.03 -2.66
CA ALA A 220 11.38 -8.96 -2.62
C ALA A 220 11.82 -9.20 -1.17
N THR A 221 12.11 -10.46 -0.84
CA THR A 221 12.53 -10.89 0.48
C THR A 221 13.84 -11.68 0.43
N ASP A 222 14.46 -11.89 1.56
CA ASP A 222 15.68 -12.70 1.69
C ASP A 222 15.48 -14.19 1.33
N ARG A 223 14.23 -14.63 1.18
CA ARG A 223 13.85 -16.01 0.86
C ARG A 223 13.19 -16.18 -0.51
N GLY A 224 13.08 -15.11 -1.28
CA GLY A 224 12.45 -15.12 -2.60
C GLY A 224 11.58 -13.90 -2.83
N LEU A 225 10.64 -14.01 -3.76
CA LEU A 225 9.70 -12.94 -4.09
C LEU A 225 8.36 -13.23 -3.42
N LEU A 226 7.85 -12.28 -2.67
CA LEU A 226 6.45 -12.27 -2.26
C LEU A 226 5.63 -11.75 -3.42
N LEU A 227 4.71 -12.55 -3.89
CA LEU A 227 3.86 -12.29 -5.04
C LEU A 227 2.42 -12.07 -4.59
N ALA A 228 1.78 -11.05 -5.14
CA ALA A 228 0.36 -10.80 -4.97
C ALA A 228 -0.42 -11.18 -6.23
N PRO A 229 -1.64 -11.74 -6.09
CA PRO A 229 -2.48 -12.09 -7.23
C PRO A 229 -2.97 -10.84 -7.97
N VAL A 230 -2.99 -10.89 -9.29
CA VAL A 230 -3.66 -9.86 -10.10
C VAL A 230 -5.16 -10.02 -9.97
N SER A 231 -5.87 -8.95 -9.62
CA SER A 231 -7.32 -8.96 -9.45
C SER A 231 -8.04 -9.53 -10.69
N GLY A 232 -9.02 -10.39 -10.43
CA GLY A 232 -9.87 -10.98 -11.48
C GLY A 232 -9.25 -12.15 -12.24
N GLN A 233 -8.06 -12.62 -11.88
CA GLN A 233 -7.48 -13.82 -12.49
C GLN A 233 -8.03 -15.09 -11.83
N PRO A 234 -8.61 -16.02 -12.60
CA PRO A 234 -9.10 -17.28 -12.05
C PRO A 234 -7.98 -18.13 -11.43
N GLY A 235 -8.19 -18.61 -10.21
CA GLY A 235 -7.27 -19.54 -9.53
C GLY A 235 -6.12 -18.88 -8.77
N THR A 236 -6.06 -17.54 -8.70
CA THR A 236 -5.08 -16.79 -7.90
C THR A 236 -5.83 -16.05 -6.79
N THR A 237 -5.78 -16.55 -5.56
CA THR A 237 -6.57 -16.02 -4.43
C THR A 237 -5.73 -15.74 -3.18
N ALA A 238 -4.47 -16.11 -3.18
CA ALA A 238 -3.58 -15.98 -2.02
C ALA A 238 -2.25 -15.36 -2.45
N ASP A 239 -1.62 -14.65 -1.54
CA ASP A 239 -0.25 -14.19 -1.71
C ASP A 239 0.72 -15.36 -1.59
N GLU A 240 1.80 -15.34 -2.37
CA GLU A 240 2.77 -16.44 -2.43
C GLU A 240 4.19 -15.97 -2.18
N LEU A 241 4.89 -16.60 -1.23
CA LEU A 241 6.35 -16.54 -1.21
C LEU A 241 6.87 -17.54 -2.23
N TRP A 242 7.51 -17.04 -3.26
CA TRP A 242 7.96 -17.80 -4.42
C TRP A 242 9.50 -17.77 -4.55
N ASP A 243 10.09 -18.93 -4.76
CA ASP A 243 11.52 -19.10 -5.00
C ASP A 243 11.83 -18.98 -6.51
N PRO A 244 12.43 -17.87 -6.97
CA PRO A 244 12.72 -17.65 -8.38
C PRO A 244 13.78 -18.63 -8.94
N ALA A 245 14.68 -19.13 -8.11
CA ALA A 245 15.75 -20.04 -8.54
C ALA A 245 15.21 -21.43 -8.90
N ASN A 246 14.18 -21.88 -8.19
CA ASN A 246 13.58 -23.20 -8.38
C ASN A 246 12.16 -23.12 -9.00
N SER A 247 11.67 -21.93 -9.31
CA SER A 247 10.33 -21.67 -9.86
C SER A 247 9.22 -22.38 -9.09
N ARG A 248 9.24 -22.28 -7.76
CA ARG A 248 8.27 -22.97 -6.89
C ARG A 248 7.75 -22.06 -5.80
N THR A 249 6.49 -22.26 -5.42
CA THR A 249 5.89 -21.66 -4.22
C THR A 249 6.51 -22.30 -2.97
N VAL A 250 7.00 -21.45 -2.08
CA VAL A 250 7.57 -21.85 -0.78
C VAL A 250 6.47 -21.87 0.28
N ARG A 251 5.61 -20.85 0.27
CA ARG A 251 4.51 -20.68 1.22
C ARG A 251 3.41 -19.80 0.63
N MET A 252 2.17 -20.03 1.06
CA MET A 252 1.00 -19.21 0.74
C MET A 252 0.52 -18.47 1.98
N PHE A 253 -0.07 -17.29 1.78
CA PHE A 253 -0.64 -16.43 2.81
C PHE A 253 -2.04 -16.00 2.38
N ASP A 254 -2.94 -15.82 3.34
CA ASP A 254 -4.33 -15.45 3.02
C ASP A 254 -4.44 -13.97 2.59
N ASP A 255 -3.84 -13.06 3.36
CA ASP A 255 -3.93 -11.61 3.15
C ASP A 255 -2.70 -10.93 3.77
N VAL A 256 -1.72 -10.59 2.94
CA VAL A 256 -0.50 -9.92 3.39
C VAL A 256 -0.77 -8.44 3.57
N VAL A 257 -0.58 -7.95 4.78
CA VAL A 257 -0.77 -6.51 5.13
C VAL A 257 0.54 -5.73 5.09
N ALA A 258 1.68 -6.39 5.26
CA ALA A 258 3.00 -5.76 5.15
C ALA A 258 4.09 -6.79 4.85
N ALA A 259 5.15 -6.35 4.19
CA ALA A 259 6.35 -7.16 4.02
C ALA A 259 7.62 -6.29 4.04
N SER A 260 8.70 -6.89 4.50
CA SER A 260 10.08 -6.38 4.43
C SER A 260 10.99 -7.45 3.84
N PRO A 261 12.26 -7.18 3.57
CA PRO A 261 13.21 -8.22 3.18
C PRO A 261 13.27 -9.40 4.16
N ALA A 262 13.11 -9.15 5.46
CA ALA A 262 13.29 -10.15 6.50
C ALA A 262 11.99 -10.71 7.10
N GLU A 263 10.85 -10.07 6.85
CA GLU A 263 9.60 -10.34 7.59
C GLU A 263 8.37 -10.23 6.70
N ILE A 264 7.32 -11.01 7.01
CA ILE A 264 6.01 -10.93 6.37
C ILE A 264 4.95 -10.85 7.47
N ALA A 265 4.02 -9.89 7.34
CA ALA A 265 2.84 -9.75 8.16
C ALA A 265 1.59 -10.07 7.36
N TRP A 266 0.72 -10.94 7.88
CA TRP A 266 -0.53 -11.33 7.21
C TRP A 266 -1.67 -11.55 8.20
N THR A 267 -2.89 -11.44 7.73
CA THR A 267 -4.10 -11.71 8.48
C THR A 267 -4.68 -13.06 8.06
N PRO A 268 -4.70 -14.09 8.93
CA PRO A 268 -5.45 -15.31 8.64
C PRO A 268 -6.95 -15.03 8.70
N PRO A 269 -7.79 -15.84 8.04
CA PRO A 269 -9.24 -15.72 8.16
C PRO A 269 -9.68 -15.75 9.63
N CYS A 270 -10.49 -14.79 10.04
CA CYS A 270 -10.94 -14.65 11.42
C CYS A 270 -12.47 -14.54 11.49
N ALA A 271 -13.08 -15.03 12.59
CA ALA A 271 -14.52 -14.99 12.80
C ALA A 271 -14.93 -13.95 13.86
N ALA A 272 -14.20 -13.81 14.95
CA ALA A 272 -14.54 -12.94 16.07
C ALA A 272 -13.37 -12.09 16.59
N THR A 273 -12.18 -12.68 16.66
CA THR A 273 -10.96 -11.98 17.06
C THR A 273 -9.96 -12.13 15.93
N CYS A 274 -9.58 -11.01 15.36
CA CYS A 274 -8.58 -10.98 14.30
C CYS A 274 -7.19 -10.80 14.90
N GLN A 275 -6.19 -11.33 14.23
CA GLN A 275 -4.81 -11.19 14.61
C GLN A 275 -3.98 -10.99 13.35
N VAL A 276 -2.91 -10.22 13.47
CA VAL A 276 -1.85 -10.19 12.47
C VAL A 276 -0.77 -11.18 12.89
N ARG A 277 -0.33 -12.01 11.97
CA ARG A 277 0.81 -12.91 12.18
C ARG A 277 2.04 -12.37 11.52
N LEU A 278 3.15 -12.41 12.24
CA LEU A 278 4.46 -11.93 11.80
C LEU A 278 5.38 -13.15 11.61
N LEU A 279 5.84 -13.38 10.39
CA LEU A 279 6.83 -14.41 10.07
C LEU A 279 8.21 -13.79 9.96
N ASP A 280 9.12 -14.18 10.82
CA ASP A 280 10.55 -13.96 10.63
C ASP A 280 11.09 -14.98 9.61
N LEU A 281 11.54 -14.50 8.47
CA LEU A 281 11.99 -15.33 7.36
C LEU A 281 13.33 -16.04 7.65
N ALA A 282 14.19 -15.47 8.49
CA ALA A 282 15.47 -16.08 8.85
C ALA A 282 15.28 -17.32 9.72
N THR A 283 14.40 -17.22 10.73
CA THR A 283 14.20 -18.28 11.73
C THR A 283 12.98 -19.16 11.45
N GLY A 284 12.03 -18.70 10.64
CA GLY A 284 10.73 -19.34 10.43
C GLY A 284 9.77 -19.19 11.61
N LYS A 285 10.12 -18.41 12.63
CA LYS A 285 9.29 -18.18 13.81
C LYS A 285 8.11 -17.28 13.44
N THR A 286 6.95 -17.60 13.99
CA THR A 286 5.75 -16.77 13.86
C THR A 286 5.38 -16.17 15.22
N THR A 287 5.11 -14.85 15.24
CA THR A 287 4.58 -14.10 16.39
C THR A 287 3.16 -13.64 16.06
N ALA A 288 2.25 -13.64 17.02
CA ALA A 288 0.90 -13.11 16.84
C ALA A 288 0.79 -11.71 17.46
N VAL A 289 0.07 -10.83 16.78
CA VAL A 289 -0.35 -9.52 17.24
C VAL A 289 -1.87 -9.54 17.33
N GLU A 290 -2.40 -9.49 18.53
CA GLU A 290 -3.83 -9.46 18.77
C GLU A 290 -4.38 -8.06 18.44
N LEU A 291 -5.40 -8.00 17.58
CA LEU A 291 -6.10 -6.76 17.25
C LEU A 291 -7.25 -6.51 18.23
N PRO A 292 -7.71 -5.27 18.39
CA PRO A 292 -8.92 -4.96 19.14
C PRO A 292 -10.13 -5.79 18.64
N ALA A 293 -11.06 -6.12 19.54
CA ALA A 293 -12.21 -6.92 19.18
C ALA A 293 -13.05 -6.25 18.08
N GLY A 294 -13.37 -7.00 17.03
CA GLY A 294 -14.14 -6.51 15.89
C GLY A 294 -13.36 -5.61 14.94
N SER A 295 -12.05 -5.55 15.06
CA SER A 295 -11.20 -4.80 14.13
C SER A 295 -10.44 -5.71 13.16
N SER A 296 -9.91 -5.12 12.08
CA SER A 296 -9.05 -5.79 11.10
C SER A 296 -7.92 -4.86 10.66
N ALA A 297 -6.74 -5.43 10.36
CA ALA A 297 -5.67 -4.67 9.73
C ALA A 297 -5.88 -4.65 8.22
N THR A 298 -5.68 -3.49 7.60
CA THR A 298 -5.89 -3.25 6.17
C THR A 298 -4.58 -3.06 5.42
N SER A 299 -3.60 -2.44 6.06
CA SER A 299 -2.27 -2.20 5.52
C SER A 299 -1.24 -2.07 6.64
N GLY A 300 0.04 -2.16 6.28
CA GLY A 300 1.12 -2.00 7.26
C GLY A 300 2.46 -1.66 6.63
N ALA A 301 3.38 -1.20 7.49
CA ALA A 301 4.75 -0.87 7.13
C ALA A 301 5.72 -1.25 8.25
N PHE A 302 6.75 -2.03 7.93
CA PHE A 302 7.83 -2.32 8.87
C PHE A 302 8.78 -1.13 9.02
N SER A 303 9.26 -0.89 10.25
CA SER A 303 10.36 0.04 10.46
C SER A 303 11.64 -0.45 9.76
N PRO A 304 12.55 0.45 9.35
CA PRO A 304 13.78 0.06 8.64
C PRO A 304 14.67 -0.92 9.40
N ASP A 305 14.60 -0.91 10.72
CA ASP A 305 15.34 -1.85 11.59
C ASP A 305 14.57 -3.16 11.90
N GLY A 306 13.36 -3.34 11.34
CA GLY A 306 12.51 -4.51 11.51
C GLY A 306 11.94 -4.71 12.91
N LYS A 307 12.08 -3.74 13.85
CA LYS A 307 11.62 -3.92 15.23
C LYS A 307 10.15 -3.57 15.45
N LEU A 308 9.61 -2.72 14.59
CA LEU A 308 8.25 -2.19 14.68
C LEU A 308 7.49 -2.46 13.38
N LEU A 309 6.19 -2.67 13.51
CA LEU A 309 5.24 -2.75 12.41
C LEU A 309 4.14 -1.72 12.69
N ALA A 310 4.02 -0.70 11.85
CA ALA A 310 2.85 0.16 11.83
C ALA A 310 1.73 -0.53 11.06
N LEU A 311 0.51 -0.42 11.57
CA LEU A 311 -0.70 -1.01 11.00
C LEU A 311 -1.79 0.05 10.90
N GLU A 312 -2.49 0.08 9.80
CA GLU A 312 -3.79 0.71 9.68
C GLU A 312 -4.86 -0.29 10.13
N VAL A 313 -5.59 0.06 11.19
CA VAL A 313 -6.58 -0.81 11.80
C VAL A 313 -7.96 -0.23 11.60
N SER A 314 -8.83 -0.96 10.91
CA SER A 314 -10.25 -0.62 10.76
C SER A 314 -10.99 -1.08 12.02
N LEU A 315 -11.74 -0.17 12.66
CA LEU A 315 -12.43 -0.40 13.92
C LEU A 315 -13.93 -0.68 13.67
N GLY A 316 -14.30 -1.95 13.68
CA GLY A 316 -15.69 -2.39 13.56
C GLY A 316 -16.38 -2.00 12.24
N ASP A 317 -17.70 -2.07 12.23
CA ASP A 317 -18.53 -1.80 11.04
C ASP A 317 -18.67 -0.30 10.68
N GLY A 318 -18.13 0.60 11.52
CA GLY A 318 -18.29 2.05 11.39
C GLY A 318 -17.33 2.71 10.39
N GLY A 319 -16.37 1.97 9.83
CA GLY A 319 -15.37 2.50 8.91
C GLY A 319 -14.40 3.52 9.53
N ALA A 320 -14.34 3.60 10.85
CA ALA A 320 -13.29 4.36 11.52
C ALA A 320 -11.96 3.61 11.42
N MET A 321 -10.87 4.34 11.24
CA MET A 321 -9.51 3.80 11.13
C MET A 321 -8.61 4.43 12.17
N GLU A 322 -7.65 3.67 12.67
CA GLU A 322 -6.61 4.12 13.60
C GLU A 322 -5.27 3.54 13.20
N LEU A 323 -4.20 4.29 13.41
CA LEU A 323 -2.85 3.75 13.29
C LEU A 323 -2.43 3.12 14.61
N GLU A 324 -1.93 1.90 14.52
CA GLU A 324 -1.38 1.17 15.64
C GLU A 324 0.04 0.70 15.33
N VAL A 325 0.89 0.55 16.33
CA VAL A 325 2.26 0.07 16.16
C VAL A 325 2.49 -1.15 17.01
N ALA A 326 2.88 -2.24 16.36
CA ALA A 326 3.24 -3.50 17.02
C ALA A 326 4.75 -3.61 17.19
N SER A 327 5.19 -4.13 18.34
CA SER A 327 6.54 -4.63 18.51
C SER A 327 6.67 -6.01 17.86
N VAL A 328 7.52 -6.17 16.88
CA VAL A 328 7.70 -7.41 16.12
C VAL A 328 8.12 -8.58 17.02
N SER A 329 8.99 -8.32 17.99
CA SER A 329 9.52 -9.38 18.87
C SER A 329 8.50 -9.90 19.89
N SER A 330 7.59 -9.03 20.37
CA SER A 330 6.65 -9.37 21.45
C SER A 330 5.19 -9.47 20.99
N GLY A 331 4.85 -8.97 19.82
CA GLY A 331 3.45 -8.84 19.36
C GLY A 331 2.64 -7.78 20.11
N ARG A 332 3.27 -6.97 20.98
CA ARG A 332 2.55 -5.95 21.74
C ARG A 332 2.14 -4.81 20.82
N LEU A 333 0.86 -4.54 20.79
CA LEU A 333 0.23 -3.46 20.02
C LEU A 333 0.09 -2.20 20.88
N THR A 334 0.22 -1.04 20.24
CA THR A 334 0.09 0.28 20.87
C THR A 334 -0.54 1.24 19.88
N ALA A 335 -1.68 1.85 20.26
CA ALA A 335 -2.32 2.85 19.43
C ALA A 335 -1.44 4.11 19.30
N VAL A 336 -1.39 4.67 18.10
CA VAL A 336 -0.73 5.96 17.84
C VAL A 336 -1.71 7.06 18.24
N PRO A 337 -1.37 7.90 19.24
CA PRO A 337 -2.33 8.85 19.81
C PRO A 337 -2.86 9.85 18.76
N GLY A 338 -4.17 10.02 18.68
CA GLY A 338 -4.80 11.05 17.85
C GLY A 338 -4.93 10.68 16.38
N THR A 339 -4.74 9.41 16.00
CA THR A 339 -4.87 8.97 14.59
C THR A 339 -6.23 8.38 14.26
N LEU A 340 -7.19 8.41 15.18
CA LEU A 340 -8.54 7.92 14.90
C LEU A 340 -9.25 8.86 13.91
N VAL A 341 -9.58 8.35 12.75
CA VAL A 341 -10.26 9.09 11.67
C VAL A 341 -11.48 8.32 11.17
N GLY A 342 -12.44 9.04 10.61
CA GLY A 342 -13.63 8.45 10.00
C GLY A 342 -13.35 7.92 8.59
N SER A 343 -14.32 7.19 8.05
CA SER A 343 -14.26 6.57 6.71
C SER A 343 -14.08 7.54 5.52
N ASN A 344 -14.17 8.84 5.75
CA ASN A 344 -13.97 9.89 4.76
C ASN A 344 -12.50 10.34 4.63
N ALA A 345 -11.61 9.82 5.47
CA ALA A 345 -10.19 10.06 5.39
C ALA A 345 -9.47 8.84 4.81
N HIS A 346 -8.39 9.09 4.08
CA HIS A 346 -7.43 8.08 3.67
C HIS A 346 -6.11 8.37 4.39
N VAL A 347 -5.43 7.33 4.84
CA VAL A 347 -4.17 7.48 5.59
C VAL A 347 -3.08 6.74 4.82
N GLU A 348 -2.05 7.47 4.43
CA GLU A 348 -0.80 6.88 3.95
C GLU A 348 0.26 7.03 5.04
N PHE A 349 1.09 6.03 5.25
CA PHE A 349 2.09 6.07 6.30
C PHE A 349 3.31 5.23 5.97
N GLY A 350 4.43 5.58 6.60
CA GLY A 350 5.68 4.86 6.40
C GLY A 350 6.76 5.33 7.37
N TRP A 351 7.90 4.66 7.29
CA TRP A 351 9.08 4.95 8.10
C TRP A 351 10.18 5.51 7.23
N PRO A 352 10.63 6.76 7.44
CA PRO A 352 11.81 7.28 6.74
C PRO A 352 13.05 6.49 7.17
N THR A 353 13.95 6.24 6.23
CA THR A 353 15.18 5.46 6.48
C THR A 353 16.12 6.07 7.51
N SER A 354 16.04 7.36 7.71
CA SER A 354 16.91 8.13 8.61
C SER A 354 16.30 8.44 9.97
N GLY A 355 15.08 7.97 10.27
CA GLY A 355 14.35 8.40 11.46
C GLY A 355 13.64 7.27 12.18
N ASP A 356 13.60 7.40 13.51
CA ASP A 356 12.85 6.51 14.40
C ASP A 356 11.37 6.90 14.50
N SER A 357 10.87 7.74 13.59
CA SER A 357 9.51 8.28 13.63
C SER A 357 8.65 7.73 12.49
N LEU A 358 7.45 7.30 12.81
CA LEU A 358 6.40 7.04 11.84
C LEU A 358 5.93 8.37 11.26
N ILE A 359 5.87 8.47 9.95
CA ILE A 359 5.25 9.59 9.24
C ILE A 359 3.90 9.11 8.74
N ALA A 360 2.87 9.92 8.90
CA ALA A 360 1.55 9.67 8.35
C ALA A 360 1.05 10.90 7.59
N GLU A 361 0.40 10.64 6.49
CA GLU A 361 -0.31 11.61 5.68
C GLU A 361 -1.81 11.31 5.76
N PHE A 362 -2.57 12.24 6.30
CA PHE A 362 -4.01 12.14 6.39
C PHE A 362 -4.63 12.95 5.26
N ILE A 363 -5.30 12.27 4.35
CA ILE A 363 -5.92 12.85 3.17
C ILE A 363 -7.42 12.92 3.41
N PHE A 364 -7.93 14.14 3.51
CA PHE A 364 -9.35 14.46 3.54
C PHE A 364 -9.78 14.90 2.14
N ALA A 365 -11.07 15.03 1.90
CA ALA A 365 -11.58 15.32 0.54
C ALA A 365 -10.87 16.48 -0.19
N THR A 366 -10.50 17.54 0.53
CA THR A 366 -9.86 18.74 -0.05
C THR A 366 -8.57 19.15 0.66
N GLN A 367 -8.19 18.46 1.68
CA GLN A 367 -7.09 18.82 2.57
C GLN A 367 -6.18 17.65 2.85
N VAL A 368 -4.92 17.94 3.11
CA VAL A 368 -3.90 16.99 3.52
C VAL A 368 -3.21 17.52 4.75
N GLN A 369 -2.97 16.64 5.72
CA GLN A 369 -2.23 16.95 6.92
C GLN A 369 -1.19 15.89 7.18
N LEU A 370 0.06 16.33 7.33
CA LEU A 370 1.16 15.46 7.75
C LEU A 370 1.23 15.36 9.26
N ALA A 371 1.56 14.19 9.73
CA ALA A 371 1.82 13.92 11.12
C ALA A 371 3.09 13.08 11.30
N SER A 372 3.70 13.19 12.46
CA SER A 372 4.86 12.38 12.86
C SER A 372 4.68 11.87 14.27
N TRP A 373 4.99 10.61 14.48
CA TRP A 373 4.95 10.00 15.79
C TRP A 373 6.26 9.26 16.08
N HIS A 374 6.86 9.58 17.22
CA HIS A 374 8.02 8.86 17.74
C HIS A 374 7.53 7.73 18.66
N PRO A 375 8.02 6.49 18.54
CA PRO A 375 7.66 5.39 19.42
C PRO A 375 7.82 5.75 20.89
N GLY A 376 6.73 5.57 21.66
CA GLY A 376 6.67 5.95 23.06
C GLY A 376 6.26 7.40 23.35
N ALA A 377 6.11 8.24 22.33
CA ALA A 377 5.54 9.58 22.53
C ALA A 377 4.05 9.49 22.89
N SER A 378 3.63 10.30 23.86
CA SER A 378 2.24 10.39 24.30
C SER A 378 1.37 11.26 23.39
N ARG A 379 1.95 11.89 22.38
CA ARG A 379 1.27 12.80 21.44
C ARG A 379 1.86 12.66 20.04
N LEU A 380 0.98 12.86 19.06
CA LEU A 380 1.32 13.00 17.67
C LEU A 380 1.79 14.44 17.38
N ALA A 381 2.86 14.60 16.64
CA ALA A 381 3.26 15.89 16.10
C ALA A 381 2.52 16.11 14.78
N VAL A 382 1.79 17.22 14.65
CA VAL A 382 1.03 17.53 13.44
C VAL A 382 1.60 18.73 12.72
N GLY A 383 1.61 18.66 11.38
CA GLY A 383 1.91 19.78 10.51
C GLY A 383 0.69 20.65 10.23
N ALA A 384 0.90 21.77 9.55
CA ALA A 384 -0.20 22.59 9.08
C ALA A 384 -1.03 21.84 8.04
N VAL A 385 -2.35 22.02 8.11
CA VAL A 385 -3.28 21.55 7.07
C VAL A 385 -2.98 22.30 5.76
N ARG A 386 -2.97 21.59 4.66
CA ARG A 386 -2.68 22.11 3.31
C ARG A 386 -3.77 21.69 2.34
N SER A 387 -3.87 22.39 1.22
CA SER A 387 -4.73 21.96 0.13
C SER A 387 -4.26 20.61 -0.44
N ALA A 388 -5.19 19.70 -0.68
CA ALA A 388 -4.90 18.47 -1.38
C ALA A 388 -4.30 18.69 -2.77
N GLN A 389 -4.54 19.83 -3.40
CA GLN A 389 -3.91 20.19 -4.68
C GLN A 389 -2.41 20.44 -4.57
N ASP A 390 -1.91 20.86 -3.39
CA ASP A 390 -0.51 21.17 -3.17
C ASP A 390 0.32 19.92 -2.78
N LEU A 391 -0.31 18.93 -2.15
CA LEU A 391 0.36 17.76 -1.59
C LEU A 391 -0.28 16.41 -1.96
N ALA A 392 -1.33 16.36 -2.76
CA ALA A 392 -2.11 15.15 -3.08
C ALA A 392 -1.29 13.99 -3.71
N SER A 393 0.00 14.11 -3.76
CA SER A 393 0.93 13.13 -4.30
C SER A 393 2.23 13.07 -3.49
N LEU A 394 2.17 13.45 -2.22
CA LEU A 394 3.28 13.24 -1.30
C LEU A 394 3.46 11.73 -1.09
N VAL A 395 4.68 11.26 -1.07
CA VAL A 395 4.99 9.84 -0.85
C VAL A 395 5.67 9.67 0.49
N VAL A 396 5.04 8.91 1.37
CA VAL A 396 5.47 8.62 2.75
C VAL A 396 6.05 7.20 2.81
N GLY A 397 6.87 6.83 1.96
CA GLY A 397 7.37 5.59 1.73
C GLY A 397 7.98 4.58 2.43
#